data_90a5ac8d445538a24a8333d4087d3d51
#
_entry.id   90a5ac8d445538a24a8333d4087d3d51
#
_cell.length_a   1.000
_cell.length_b   1.000
_cell.length_c   1.000
_cell.angle_alpha   90.00
_cell.angle_beta   90.00
_cell.angle_gamma   90.00
#
_symmetry.space_group_name_H-M   'P 1'
#
loop_
_entity.id
_entity.type
_entity.pdbx_description
1 polymer ?
#
loop_
_entity_poly.entity_id
_entity_poly.type
_entity_poly.pdbx_seq_one_letter_code
_entity_poly.pdbx_strand_id
1 'polypeptide(L)'
;MSFNYTLQRVELFREMAALLRHACADRFFARIDPVPGPPRRRASRRHGWAIATSLAAIIVGFGAGVSWNGRTPSELAELIEDIVEYHEFFSHETQHLVEVPADQMEELTAWLGERVGRDIKVPNLTVAGLHFAGGRMLVVSDRPVAALMYTRDEGLPIALHVSRIQGGDKGISFEQRGAQRVAFWITDGYAYLVVGQIDGPTAEDLAALAAANTAL
;
A
#
# COMPACT_ATOMS: atom_id res chain seq x y z
N MET A 1 23.47 9.59 -21.42
CA MET A 1 23.33 11.06 -21.24
C MET A 1 22.15 11.41 -20.32
N SER A 2 22.01 10.80 -19.14
CA SER A 2 20.86 11.02 -18.23
C SER A 2 21.24 11.33 -16.78
N PHE A 3 22.50 11.66 -16.50
CA PHE A 3 22.94 11.89 -15.11
C PHE A 3 22.95 13.37 -14.68
N ASN A 4 22.62 14.32 -15.58
CA ASN A 4 22.75 15.74 -15.32
C ASN A 4 21.46 16.46 -14.87
N TYR A 5 20.29 15.85 -14.99
CA TYR A 5 19.02 16.51 -14.64
C TYR A 5 18.71 16.49 -13.13
N THR A 6 19.22 15.50 -12.39
CA THR A 6 18.92 15.37 -10.96
C THR A 6 19.72 16.33 -10.11
N LEU A 7 20.98 16.58 -10.45
CA LEU A 7 21.84 17.53 -9.72
C LEU A 7 21.40 18.98 -9.91
N GLN A 8 20.93 19.33 -11.10
CA GLN A 8 20.46 20.68 -11.41
C GLN A 8 19.18 21.06 -10.67
N ARG A 9 18.29 20.09 -10.41
CA ARG A 9 17.08 20.31 -9.59
C ARG A 9 17.38 20.52 -8.10
N VAL A 10 18.36 19.84 -7.56
CA VAL A 10 18.75 19.98 -6.14
C VAL A 10 19.39 21.34 -5.89
N GLU A 11 20.20 21.84 -6.82
CA GLU A 11 20.80 23.19 -6.75
C GLU A 11 19.72 24.28 -6.79
N LEU A 12 18.74 24.16 -7.68
CA LEU A 12 17.63 25.12 -7.80
C LEU A 12 16.77 25.22 -6.53
N PHE A 13 16.53 24.08 -5.87
CA PHE A 13 15.81 24.06 -4.59
C PHE A 13 16.61 24.69 -3.44
N ARG A 14 17.94 24.56 -3.47
CA ARG A 14 18.82 25.19 -2.47
C ARG A 14 18.83 26.73 -2.60
N GLU A 15 18.91 27.23 -3.82
CA GLU A 15 18.89 28.69 -4.06
C GLU A 15 17.52 29.30 -3.73
N MET A 16 16.42 28.62 -4.06
CA MET A 16 15.06 29.07 -3.72
C MET A 16 14.84 29.10 -2.20
N ALA A 17 15.36 28.13 -1.46
CA ALA A 17 15.28 28.11 0.01
C ALA A 17 16.17 29.17 0.69
N ALA A 18 17.24 29.60 0.03
CA ALA A 18 18.10 30.69 0.51
C ALA A 18 17.42 32.05 0.30
N LEU A 19 16.79 32.27 -0.83
CA LEU A 19 16.04 33.50 -1.15
C LEU A 19 14.82 33.70 -0.24
N LEU A 20 14.13 32.63 0.11
CA LEU A 20 12.98 32.70 1.04
C LEU A 20 13.42 33.03 2.49
N ARG A 21 14.60 32.63 2.91
CA ARG A 21 15.14 32.99 4.22
C ARG A 21 15.53 34.46 4.34
N HIS A 22 16.08 35.07 3.28
CA HIS A 22 16.41 36.49 3.26
C HIS A 22 15.19 37.39 3.15
N ALA A 23 14.15 36.99 2.41
CA ALA A 23 12.92 37.76 2.25
C ALA A 23 12.06 37.81 3.53
N CYS A 24 12.16 36.82 4.42
CA CYS A 24 11.44 36.82 5.70
C CYS A 24 12.12 37.65 6.81
N ALA A 25 13.46 37.82 6.75
CA ALA A 25 14.18 38.51 7.82
C ALA A 25 14.02 40.05 7.77
N ASP A 26 13.87 40.63 6.57
CA ASP A 26 13.85 42.09 6.40
C ASP A 26 12.48 42.76 6.64
N ARG A 27 11.41 41.99 6.79
CA ARG A 27 10.07 42.56 7.02
C ARG A 27 9.61 42.58 8.48
N PHE A 28 10.37 41.99 9.41
CA PHE A 28 9.92 41.84 10.81
C PHE A 28 10.50 42.86 11.77
N PHE A 29 11.47 43.72 11.37
CA PHE A 29 12.05 44.74 12.21
C PHE A 29 11.80 46.18 11.75
N ALA A 30 10.58 46.50 11.35
CA ALA A 30 10.16 47.90 11.13
C ALA A 30 9.39 48.39 12.36
N ARG A 31 10.15 49.13 13.20
CA ARG A 31 9.73 50.17 14.12
C ARG A 31 8.47 49.87 14.97
N ILE A 32 8.70 49.45 16.21
CA ILE A 32 7.70 49.51 17.27
C ILE A 32 8.02 50.74 18.13
N ASP A 33 7.20 51.80 17.98
CA ASP A 33 7.19 52.93 18.90
C ASP A 33 6.59 52.47 20.23
N PRO A 34 7.09 52.91 21.41
CA PRO A 34 6.56 52.48 22.70
C PRO A 34 5.19 53.12 22.94
N VAL A 35 4.14 52.30 22.94
CA VAL A 35 2.78 52.70 23.33
C VAL A 35 2.73 52.82 24.85
N PRO A 36 2.18 53.94 25.42
CA PRO A 36 2.01 54.11 26.87
C PRO A 36 1.06 53.04 27.42
N GLY A 37 1.54 52.30 28.43
CA GLY A 37 0.81 51.16 29.00
C GLY A 37 -0.49 51.55 29.67
N PRO A 38 -1.54 50.73 29.54
CA PRO A 38 -2.81 50.89 30.21
C PRO A 38 -2.67 50.63 31.74
N PRO A 39 -3.56 51.21 32.58
CA PRO A 39 -3.50 51.10 34.03
C PRO A 39 -3.61 49.62 34.48
N ARG A 40 -2.75 49.26 35.43
CA ARG A 40 -2.70 47.93 36.06
C ARG A 40 -4.07 47.60 36.70
N ARG A 41 -4.94 46.89 35.98
CA ARG A 41 -6.10 46.21 36.59
C ARG A 41 -5.59 44.99 37.32
N ARG A 42 -5.88 44.92 38.65
CA ARG A 42 -5.68 43.71 39.45
C ARG A 42 -6.38 42.54 38.76
N ALA A 43 -5.63 41.65 38.16
CA ALA A 43 -6.17 40.41 37.55
C ALA A 43 -6.77 39.54 38.66
N SER A 44 -8.09 39.35 38.59
CA SER A 44 -8.80 38.44 39.45
C SER A 44 -8.31 37.02 39.20
N ARG A 45 -7.94 36.35 40.28
CA ARG A 45 -7.39 34.96 40.30
C ARG A 45 -8.29 33.91 39.62
N ARG A 46 -9.48 34.29 39.17
CA ARG A 46 -10.47 33.40 38.55
C ARG A 46 -10.26 33.11 37.07
N HIS A 47 -9.43 33.88 36.36
CA HIS A 47 -9.19 33.69 34.91
C HIS A 47 -7.99 32.75 34.60
N GLY A 48 -7.11 32.48 35.57
CA GLY A 48 -5.97 31.58 35.39
C GLY A 48 -6.36 30.11 35.18
N TRP A 49 -7.49 29.68 35.74
CA TRP A 49 -7.97 28.31 35.64
C TRP A 49 -8.61 28.00 34.27
N ALA A 50 -9.24 29.00 33.65
CA ALA A 50 -9.87 28.82 32.34
C ALA A 50 -8.84 28.66 31.21
N ILE A 51 -7.66 29.27 31.32
CA ILE A 51 -6.58 29.14 30.33
C ILE A 51 -5.87 27.79 30.47
N ALA A 52 -5.66 27.32 31.70
CA ALA A 52 -5.01 26.03 31.96
C ALA A 52 -5.86 24.84 31.46
N THR A 53 -7.18 24.92 31.59
CA THR A 53 -8.09 23.86 31.10
C THR A 53 -8.18 23.84 29.56
N SER A 54 -8.07 24.99 28.89
CA SER A 54 -8.06 25.06 27.42
C SER A 54 -6.80 24.47 26.81
N LEU A 55 -5.62 24.71 27.41
CA LEU A 55 -4.36 24.09 26.96
C LEU A 55 -4.38 22.57 27.15
N ALA A 56 -4.87 22.08 28.29
CA ALA A 56 -4.99 20.65 28.55
C ALA A 56 -5.93 19.96 27.57
N ALA A 57 -7.05 20.60 27.20
CA ALA A 57 -7.98 20.07 26.21
C ALA A 57 -7.37 20.00 24.79
N ILE A 58 -6.53 20.97 24.42
CA ILE A 58 -5.83 20.98 23.14
C ILE A 58 -4.78 19.85 23.09
N ILE A 59 -4.02 19.65 24.18
CA ILE A 59 -3.00 18.60 24.25
C ILE A 59 -3.66 17.21 24.21
N VAL A 60 -4.75 17.01 24.94
CA VAL A 60 -5.49 15.74 24.94
C VAL A 60 -6.18 15.52 23.59
N GLY A 61 -6.76 16.56 22.99
CA GLY A 61 -7.39 16.49 21.66
C GLY A 61 -6.38 16.22 20.55
N PHE A 62 -5.21 16.83 20.62
CA PHE A 62 -4.13 16.59 19.66
C PHE A 62 -3.51 15.19 19.84
N GLY A 63 -3.28 14.76 21.09
CA GLY A 63 -2.78 13.42 21.39
C GLY A 63 -3.76 12.30 20.97
N ALA A 64 -5.05 12.49 21.21
CA ALA A 64 -6.09 11.57 20.78
C ALA A 64 -6.26 11.58 19.24
N GLY A 65 -6.19 12.76 18.61
CA GLY A 65 -6.29 12.92 17.16
C GLY A 65 -5.13 12.26 16.42
N VAL A 66 -3.89 12.40 16.91
CA VAL A 66 -2.71 11.74 16.34
C VAL A 66 -2.77 10.23 16.54
N SER A 67 -3.25 9.75 17.69
CA SER A 67 -3.43 8.30 17.94
C SER A 67 -4.54 7.67 17.07
N TRP A 68 -5.55 8.46 16.70
CA TRP A 68 -6.65 7.92 15.87
C TRP A 68 -6.31 7.93 14.37
N ASN A 69 -5.48 8.89 13.93
CA ASN A 69 -5.08 9.00 12.53
C ASN A 69 -3.76 8.28 12.20
N GLY A 70 -3.10 7.72 13.19
CA GLY A 70 -1.78 7.07 13.08
C GLY A 70 -1.83 5.55 13.08
N ARG A 71 -2.90 4.92 12.59
CA ARG A 71 -2.79 3.53 12.17
C ARG A 71 -2.07 3.54 10.83
N THR A 72 -0.77 3.30 10.88
CA THR A 72 -0.07 2.82 9.68
C THR A 72 -0.89 1.65 9.14
N PRO A 73 -1.21 1.67 7.84
CA PRO A 73 -1.85 0.52 7.21
C PRO A 73 -1.08 -0.73 7.61
N SER A 74 -1.77 -1.81 7.90
CA SER A 74 -1.06 -3.06 8.19
C SER A 74 -0.31 -3.45 6.91
N GLU A 75 0.86 -4.07 7.04
CA GLU A 75 1.65 -4.57 5.91
C GLU A 75 0.79 -5.33 4.88
N LEU A 76 -0.19 -6.08 5.35
CA LEU A 76 -1.16 -6.76 4.50
C LEU A 76 -2.09 -5.78 3.75
N ALA A 77 -2.53 -4.71 4.38
CA ALA A 77 -3.42 -3.74 3.73
C ALA A 77 -2.71 -2.97 2.62
N GLU A 78 -1.44 -2.59 2.84
CA GLU A 78 -0.59 -1.98 1.81
C GLU A 78 -0.37 -2.97 0.65
N LEU A 79 -0.03 -4.23 0.96
CA LEU A 79 0.16 -5.25 -0.06
C LEU A 79 -1.09 -5.48 -0.91
N ILE A 80 -2.28 -5.51 -0.29
CA ILE A 80 -3.56 -5.65 -1.00
C ILE A 80 -3.80 -4.46 -1.92
N GLU A 81 -3.58 -3.24 -1.45
CA GLU A 81 -3.82 -2.02 -2.22
C GLU A 81 -2.91 -1.95 -3.45
N ASP A 82 -1.61 -2.14 -3.26
CA ASP A 82 -0.62 -2.12 -4.34
C ASP A 82 -0.88 -3.21 -5.39
N ILE A 83 -1.22 -4.44 -4.95
CA ILE A 83 -1.52 -5.56 -5.85
C ILE A 83 -2.80 -5.29 -6.65
N VAL A 84 -3.83 -4.73 -6.04
CA VAL A 84 -5.08 -4.39 -6.74
C VAL A 84 -4.84 -3.32 -7.80
N GLU A 85 -4.10 -2.26 -7.47
CA GLU A 85 -3.75 -1.20 -8.42
C GLU A 85 -2.94 -1.77 -9.60
N TYR A 86 -1.95 -2.61 -9.29
CA TYR A 86 -1.16 -3.29 -10.30
C TYR A 86 -2.04 -4.19 -11.20
N HIS A 87 -2.90 -5.00 -10.61
CA HIS A 87 -3.78 -5.92 -11.35
C HIS A 87 -4.77 -5.16 -12.23
N GLU A 88 -5.34 -4.06 -11.75
CA GLU A 88 -6.24 -3.21 -12.54
C GLU A 88 -5.56 -2.66 -13.79
N PHE A 89 -4.31 -2.21 -13.67
CA PHE A 89 -3.55 -1.70 -14.80
C PHE A 89 -3.18 -2.81 -15.81
N PHE A 90 -2.63 -3.93 -15.34
CA PHE A 90 -2.06 -4.96 -16.22
C PHE A 90 -3.05 -6.01 -16.72
N SER A 91 -4.23 -6.16 -16.11
CA SER A 91 -5.24 -7.11 -16.57
C SER A 91 -5.78 -6.80 -17.98
N HIS A 92 -5.59 -5.57 -18.45
CA HIS A 92 -5.95 -5.14 -19.81
C HIS A 92 -4.84 -5.40 -20.85
N GLU A 93 -3.62 -5.74 -20.42
CA GLU A 93 -2.46 -5.98 -21.26
C GLU A 93 -2.38 -7.45 -21.69
N THR A 94 -3.14 -7.84 -22.70
CA THR A 94 -3.24 -9.24 -23.15
C THR A 94 -1.95 -9.78 -23.78
N GLN A 95 -1.10 -8.93 -24.37
CA GLN A 95 0.12 -9.36 -25.05
C GLN A 95 1.31 -9.59 -24.09
N HIS A 96 1.31 -8.93 -22.93
CA HIS A 96 2.40 -8.98 -21.94
C HIS A 96 1.87 -9.39 -20.58
N LEU A 97 0.88 -10.27 -20.55
CA LEU A 97 0.25 -10.72 -19.32
C LEU A 97 1.20 -11.50 -18.41
N VAL A 98 2.12 -12.27 -19.01
CA VAL A 98 3.08 -13.14 -18.31
C VAL A 98 4.50 -12.91 -18.82
N GLU A 99 5.48 -13.15 -17.97
CA GLU A 99 6.91 -13.15 -18.30
C GLU A 99 7.39 -14.55 -18.71
N VAL A 100 6.87 -15.58 -18.03
CA VAL A 100 7.14 -16.97 -18.32
C VAL A 100 5.81 -17.67 -18.57
N PRO A 101 5.58 -18.24 -19.77
CA PRO A 101 4.32 -18.86 -20.13
C PRO A 101 4.11 -20.22 -19.47
N ALA A 102 2.87 -20.72 -19.51
CA ALA A 102 2.43 -21.93 -18.81
C ALA A 102 3.13 -23.22 -19.30
N ASP A 103 3.62 -23.25 -20.54
CA ASP A 103 4.37 -24.39 -21.11
C ASP A 103 5.79 -24.52 -20.53
N GLN A 104 6.28 -23.49 -19.84
CA GLN A 104 7.56 -23.48 -19.11
C GLN A 104 7.35 -23.53 -17.59
N MET A 105 6.36 -24.28 -17.13
CA MET A 105 5.93 -24.30 -15.73
C MET A 105 7.04 -24.66 -14.74
N GLU A 106 7.92 -25.61 -15.08
CA GLU A 106 9.02 -26.04 -14.20
C GLU A 106 10.02 -24.90 -13.98
N GLU A 107 10.41 -24.20 -15.06
CA GLU A 107 11.29 -23.04 -14.99
C GLU A 107 10.62 -21.89 -14.20
N LEU A 108 9.36 -21.63 -14.49
CA LEU A 108 8.57 -20.59 -13.81
C LEU A 108 8.51 -20.80 -12.30
N THR A 109 8.11 -22.01 -11.87
CA THR A 109 7.93 -22.29 -10.44
C THR A 109 9.25 -22.29 -9.68
N ALA A 110 10.33 -22.78 -10.29
CA ALA A 110 11.67 -22.73 -9.71
C ALA A 110 12.15 -21.27 -9.56
N TRP A 111 12.02 -20.47 -10.61
CA TRP A 111 12.41 -19.05 -10.59
C TRP A 111 11.61 -18.23 -9.58
N LEU A 112 10.29 -18.34 -9.59
CA LEU A 112 9.42 -17.64 -8.64
C LEU A 112 9.71 -18.09 -7.20
N GLY A 113 9.88 -19.39 -6.99
CA GLY A 113 10.15 -19.98 -5.69
C GLY A 113 11.45 -19.49 -5.08
N GLU A 114 12.52 -19.42 -5.88
CA GLU A 114 13.82 -18.87 -5.44
C GLU A 114 13.68 -17.40 -4.97
N ARG A 115 12.90 -16.61 -5.70
CA ARG A 115 12.73 -15.17 -5.40
C ARG A 115 11.86 -14.91 -4.19
N VAL A 116 10.77 -15.65 -4.05
CA VAL A 116 9.82 -15.50 -2.93
C VAL A 116 10.31 -16.22 -1.68
N GLY A 117 11.19 -17.23 -1.84
CA GLY A 117 11.73 -18.03 -0.74
C GLY A 117 10.78 -19.14 -0.29
N ARG A 118 9.91 -19.64 -1.19
CA ARG A 118 8.99 -20.75 -0.96
C ARG A 118 8.69 -21.47 -2.27
N ASP A 119 8.51 -22.77 -2.22
CA ASP A 119 8.03 -23.54 -3.38
C ASP A 119 6.67 -23.02 -3.86
N ILE A 120 6.62 -22.61 -5.12
CA ILE A 120 5.39 -22.10 -5.73
C ILE A 120 4.64 -23.27 -6.36
N LYS A 121 3.42 -23.49 -5.88
CA LYS A 121 2.49 -24.45 -6.48
C LYS A 121 1.48 -23.70 -7.33
N VAL A 122 1.24 -24.23 -8.53
CA VAL A 122 0.26 -23.68 -9.47
C VAL A 122 -1.07 -24.44 -9.27
N PRO A 123 -2.09 -23.81 -8.65
CA PRO A 123 -3.40 -24.44 -8.50
C PRO A 123 -4.04 -24.78 -9.84
N ASN A 124 -4.61 -25.98 -9.95
CA ASN A 124 -5.44 -26.32 -11.08
C ASN A 124 -6.87 -25.74 -10.84
N LEU A 125 -7.20 -24.67 -11.58
CA LEU A 125 -8.47 -23.97 -11.47
C LEU A 125 -9.38 -24.20 -12.70
N THR A 126 -9.10 -25.21 -13.52
CA THR A 126 -9.89 -25.52 -14.73
C THR A 126 -11.33 -25.87 -14.42
N VAL A 127 -11.61 -26.47 -13.27
CA VAL A 127 -12.98 -26.76 -12.81
C VAL A 127 -13.81 -25.49 -12.57
N ALA A 128 -13.14 -24.36 -12.37
CA ALA A 128 -13.75 -23.04 -12.25
C ALA A 128 -13.68 -22.24 -13.56
N GLY A 129 -13.36 -22.88 -14.68
CA GLY A 129 -13.26 -22.22 -15.99
C GLY A 129 -12.04 -21.33 -16.16
N LEU A 130 -10.99 -21.53 -15.35
CA LEU A 130 -9.75 -20.77 -15.41
C LEU A 130 -8.62 -21.59 -16.01
N HIS A 131 -7.91 -21.00 -16.98
CA HIS A 131 -6.79 -21.60 -17.67
C HIS A 131 -5.51 -20.90 -17.27
N PHE A 132 -4.56 -21.64 -16.73
CA PHE A 132 -3.26 -21.09 -16.35
C PHE A 132 -2.52 -20.58 -17.58
N ALA A 133 -2.17 -19.30 -17.61
CA ALA A 133 -1.48 -18.65 -18.72
C ALA A 133 0.03 -18.57 -18.51
N GLY A 134 0.49 -18.60 -17.26
CA GLY A 134 1.87 -18.43 -16.87
C GLY A 134 2.02 -17.53 -15.66
N GLY A 135 3.20 -16.98 -15.44
CA GLY A 135 3.46 -16.11 -14.31
C GLY A 135 4.44 -15.02 -14.58
N ARG A 136 4.57 -14.16 -13.59
CA ARG A 136 5.51 -13.03 -13.59
C ARG A 136 5.95 -12.67 -12.18
N MET A 137 7.06 -11.94 -12.09
CA MET A 137 7.55 -11.39 -10.83
C MET A 137 7.16 -9.92 -10.72
N LEU A 138 6.59 -9.55 -9.59
CA LEU A 138 6.35 -8.16 -9.21
C LEU A 138 7.29 -7.78 -8.06
N VAL A 139 7.56 -6.49 -7.95
CA VAL A 139 8.17 -5.91 -6.75
C VAL A 139 7.20 -4.89 -6.20
N VAL A 140 6.65 -5.17 -5.04
CA VAL A 140 5.64 -4.35 -4.36
C VAL A 140 6.19 -3.97 -3.00
N SER A 141 6.31 -2.67 -2.74
CA SER A 141 6.87 -2.15 -1.47
C SER A 141 8.19 -2.85 -1.07
N ASP A 142 9.14 -2.95 -2.01
CA ASP A 142 10.45 -3.62 -1.89
C ASP A 142 10.39 -5.13 -1.61
N ARG A 143 9.24 -5.78 -1.85
CA ARG A 143 9.04 -7.21 -1.66
C ARG A 143 8.80 -7.94 -2.98
N PRO A 144 9.41 -9.12 -3.19
CA PRO A 144 9.08 -9.97 -4.33
C PRO A 144 7.69 -10.57 -4.15
N VAL A 145 6.89 -10.49 -5.19
CA VAL A 145 5.54 -11.07 -5.28
C VAL A 145 5.48 -11.94 -6.52
N ALA A 146 5.27 -13.23 -6.35
CA ALA A 146 4.96 -14.12 -7.46
C ALA A 146 3.51 -13.90 -7.89
N ALA A 147 3.27 -13.69 -9.16
CA ALA A 147 1.95 -13.57 -9.76
C ALA A 147 1.70 -14.69 -10.75
N LEU A 148 0.73 -15.55 -10.46
CA LEU A 148 0.25 -16.62 -11.31
C LEU A 148 -1.01 -16.13 -12.03
N MET A 149 -0.96 -16.04 -13.35
CA MET A 149 -2.02 -15.46 -14.16
C MET A 149 -2.91 -16.55 -14.77
N TYR A 150 -4.20 -16.33 -14.68
CA TYR A 150 -5.21 -17.22 -15.23
C TYR A 150 -6.12 -16.46 -16.19
N THR A 151 -6.32 -17.00 -17.37
CA THR A 151 -7.30 -16.51 -18.34
C THR A 151 -8.61 -17.27 -18.22
N ARG A 152 -9.68 -16.71 -18.75
CA ARG A 152 -11.01 -17.31 -18.86
C ARG A 152 -11.60 -16.96 -20.23
N ASP A 153 -12.63 -17.69 -20.64
CA ASP A 153 -13.25 -17.50 -21.97
C ASP A 153 -13.87 -16.11 -22.10
N GLU A 154 -14.45 -15.60 -21.01
CA GLU A 154 -15.04 -14.26 -20.98
C GLU A 154 -14.58 -13.47 -19.77
N GLY A 155 -14.18 -12.21 -19.98
CA GLY A 155 -13.76 -11.27 -18.95
C GLY A 155 -12.24 -11.14 -18.78
N LEU A 156 -11.85 -10.31 -17.83
CA LEU A 156 -10.44 -10.03 -17.55
C LEU A 156 -9.75 -11.20 -16.82
N PRO A 157 -8.43 -11.34 -16.98
CA PRO A 157 -7.66 -12.33 -16.24
C PRO A 157 -7.85 -12.25 -14.74
N ILE A 158 -7.59 -13.35 -14.07
CA ILE A 158 -7.53 -13.46 -12.60
C ILE A 158 -6.10 -13.79 -12.22
N ALA A 159 -5.62 -13.25 -11.11
CA ALA A 159 -4.28 -13.53 -10.64
C ALA A 159 -4.29 -14.10 -9.23
N LEU A 160 -3.43 -15.10 -8.98
CA LEU A 160 -3.03 -15.54 -7.65
C LEU A 160 -1.65 -14.97 -7.34
N HIS A 161 -1.56 -14.11 -6.33
CA HIS A 161 -0.32 -13.52 -5.86
C HIS A 161 0.17 -14.24 -4.61
N VAL A 162 1.49 -14.42 -4.49
CA VAL A 162 2.14 -15.02 -3.32
C VAL A 162 3.31 -14.15 -2.92
N SER A 163 3.34 -13.74 -1.66
CA SER A 163 4.43 -12.93 -1.11
C SER A 163 4.69 -13.27 0.35
N ARG A 164 5.93 -13.13 0.77
CA ARG A 164 6.27 -13.25 2.18
C ARG A 164 5.70 -12.06 2.96
N ILE A 165 5.13 -12.33 4.14
CA ILE A 165 4.56 -11.32 5.00
C ILE A 165 4.91 -11.59 6.46
N GLN A 166 4.99 -10.53 7.27
CA GLN A 166 5.10 -10.68 8.71
C GLN A 166 3.70 -10.77 9.33
N GLY A 167 3.52 -11.71 10.25
CA GLY A 167 2.24 -11.89 10.95
C GLY A 167 1.93 -13.35 11.19
N GLY A 168 0.84 -13.58 11.93
CA GLY A 168 0.30 -14.93 12.15
C GLY A 168 -0.61 -15.37 11.01
N ASP A 169 -0.89 -16.66 10.98
CA ASP A 169 -1.83 -17.25 10.03
C ASP A 169 -3.22 -16.60 10.13
N LYS A 170 -3.84 -16.44 8.97
CA LYS A 170 -5.16 -15.85 8.84
C LYS A 170 -5.97 -16.68 7.83
N GLY A 171 -7.18 -17.05 8.24
CA GLY A 171 -8.13 -17.71 7.34
C GLY A 171 -8.58 -16.83 6.17
N ILE A 172 -9.21 -17.45 5.19
CA ILE A 172 -9.69 -16.78 3.98
C ILE A 172 -10.61 -15.62 4.36
N SER A 173 -10.30 -14.47 3.81
CA SER A 173 -11.03 -13.21 4.01
C SER A 173 -11.25 -12.55 2.65
N PHE A 174 -12.26 -11.68 2.56
CA PHE A 174 -12.68 -11.07 1.29
C PHE A 174 -12.79 -9.56 1.43
N GLU A 175 -12.33 -8.84 0.43
CA GLU A 175 -12.49 -7.38 0.32
C GLU A 175 -12.93 -7.00 -1.09
N GLN A 176 -13.72 -5.91 -1.19
CA GLN A 176 -14.05 -5.28 -2.47
C GLN A 176 -13.21 -4.01 -2.62
N ARG A 177 -12.49 -3.90 -3.71
CA ARG A 177 -11.66 -2.75 -4.06
C ARG A 177 -12.00 -2.26 -5.47
N GLY A 178 -12.85 -1.24 -5.55
CA GLY A 178 -13.37 -0.80 -6.84
C GLY A 178 -14.13 -1.91 -7.56
N ALA A 179 -13.72 -2.22 -8.80
CA ALA A 179 -14.25 -3.31 -9.58
C ALA A 179 -13.65 -4.69 -9.22
N GLN A 180 -12.52 -4.70 -8.50
CA GLN A 180 -11.80 -5.91 -8.14
C GLN A 180 -12.32 -6.49 -6.84
N ARG A 181 -12.47 -7.81 -6.79
CA ARG A 181 -12.64 -8.57 -5.56
C ARG A 181 -11.32 -9.25 -5.20
N VAL A 182 -10.97 -9.17 -3.92
CA VAL A 182 -9.77 -9.78 -3.37
C VAL A 182 -10.18 -10.82 -2.35
N ALA A 183 -9.78 -12.08 -2.59
CA ALA A 183 -9.78 -13.11 -1.57
C ALA A 183 -8.34 -13.29 -1.09
N PHE A 184 -8.11 -13.31 0.22
CA PHE A 184 -6.76 -13.40 0.76
C PHE A 184 -6.70 -14.23 2.04
N TRP A 185 -5.56 -14.88 2.26
CA TRP A 185 -5.25 -15.63 3.47
C TRP A 185 -3.75 -15.59 3.75
N ILE A 186 -3.35 -15.94 4.97
CA ILE A 186 -1.94 -16.05 5.38
C ILE A 186 -1.72 -17.45 5.92
N THR A 187 -0.68 -18.11 5.45
CA THR A 187 -0.25 -19.43 5.92
C THR A 187 1.26 -19.49 5.91
N ASP A 188 1.87 -19.96 7.01
CA ASP A 188 3.32 -20.14 7.16
C ASP A 188 4.15 -18.89 6.82
N GLY A 189 3.65 -17.69 7.15
CA GLY A 189 4.32 -16.42 6.89
C GLY A 189 4.26 -15.96 5.44
N TYR A 190 3.34 -16.48 4.64
CA TYR A 190 3.08 -16.06 3.27
C TYR A 190 1.63 -15.63 3.10
N ALA A 191 1.45 -14.48 2.46
CA ALA A 191 0.15 -13.99 2.02
C ALA A 191 -0.13 -14.52 0.62
N TYR A 192 -1.35 -14.99 0.43
CA TYR A 192 -1.94 -15.41 -0.84
C TYR A 192 -3.10 -14.50 -1.15
N LEU A 193 -3.15 -13.97 -2.36
CA LEU A 193 -4.22 -13.06 -2.79
C LEU A 193 -4.75 -13.49 -4.16
N VAL A 194 -6.01 -13.82 -4.24
CA VAL A 194 -6.73 -14.00 -5.51
C VAL A 194 -7.41 -12.69 -5.85
N VAL A 195 -7.07 -12.12 -7.01
CA VAL A 195 -7.57 -10.80 -7.44
C VAL A 195 -8.19 -10.91 -8.83
N GLY A 196 -9.35 -10.33 -9.00
CA GLY A 196 -10.04 -10.25 -10.28
C GLY A 196 -11.43 -9.65 -10.19
N GLN A 197 -12.02 -9.35 -11.36
CA GLN A 197 -13.42 -8.93 -11.46
C GLN A 197 -14.32 -10.17 -11.45
N ILE A 198 -14.63 -10.65 -10.26
CA ILE A 198 -15.42 -11.86 -9.99
C ILE A 198 -16.52 -11.57 -8.97
N ASP A 199 -17.62 -12.34 -9.05
CA ASP A 199 -18.67 -12.27 -8.03
C ASP A 199 -18.26 -12.93 -6.71
N GLY A 200 -19.09 -12.77 -5.66
CA GLY A 200 -18.81 -13.31 -4.34
C GLY A 200 -18.70 -14.83 -4.31
N PRO A 201 -19.68 -15.58 -4.79
CA PRO A 201 -19.65 -17.04 -4.81
C PRO A 201 -18.45 -17.59 -5.57
N THR A 202 -18.15 -17.06 -6.76
CA THR A 202 -16.99 -17.45 -7.56
C THR A 202 -15.67 -17.18 -6.82
N ALA A 203 -15.56 -16.05 -6.13
CA ALA A 203 -14.38 -15.73 -5.32
C ALA A 203 -14.18 -16.70 -4.16
N GLU A 204 -15.25 -17.12 -3.50
CA GLU A 204 -15.23 -18.10 -2.41
C GLU A 204 -14.74 -19.47 -2.90
N ASP A 205 -15.27 -19.94 -4.01
CA ASP A 205 -14.88 -21.22 -4.62
C ASP A 205 -13.41 -21.19 -5.08
N LEU A 206 -12.99 -20.11 -5.74
CA LEU A 206 -11.61 -19.94 -6.20
C LEU A 206 -10.61 -19.90 -5.05
N ALA A 207 -10.93 -19.15 -3.99
CA ALA A 207 -10.07 -19.06 -2.82
C ALA A 207 -9.95 -20.42 -2.11
N ALA A 208 -11.05 -21.14 -1.97
CA ALA A 208 -11.05 -22.48 -1.37
C ALA A 208 -10.22 -23.48 -2.20
N LEU A 209 -10.39 -23.50 -3.53
CA LEU A 209 -9.62 -24.33 -4.44
C LEU A 209 -8.12 -23.97 -4.42
N ALA A 210 -7.79 -22.68 -4.46
CA ALA A 210 -6.41 -22.21 -4.42
C ALA A 210 -5.75 -22.57 -3.08
N ALA A 211 -6.43 -22.31 -1.97
CA ALA A 211 -5.92 -22.61 -0.63
C ALA A 211 -5.67 -24.10 -0.43
N ALA A 212 -6.60 -24.96 -0.89
CA ALA A 212 -6.43 -26.42 -0.81
C ALA A 212 -5.22 -26.94 -1.61
N ASN A 213 -4.87 -26.27 -2.71
CA ASN A 213 -3.73 -26.65 -3.56
C ASN A 213 -2.40 -25.99 -3.14
N THR A 214 -2.43 -24.94 -2.32
CA THR A 214 -1.23 -24.23 -1.84
C THR A 214 -0.83 -24.61 -0.41
N ALA A 215 -1.74 -25.24 0.33
CA ALA A 215 -1.45 -25.81 1.66
C ALA A 215 -0.61 -27.08 1.49
N LEU A 216 0.71 -26.97 1.74
CA LEU A 216 1.66 -28.05 2.09
C LEU A 216 3.08 -27.58 1.86
#